data_369c94e40a9d9e01d62e3acee975a689
#
_entry.id   369c94e40a9d9e01d62e3acee975a689
#
_cell.length_a   1.000
_cell.length_b   1.000
_cell.length_c   1.000
_cell.angle_alpha   90.00
_cell.angle_beta   90.00
_cell.angle_gamma   90.00
#
_symmetry.space_group_name_H-M   'P 1'
#
loop_
_entity.id
_entity.type
_entity.pdbx_description
1 polymer ?
#
loop_
_entity_poly.entity_id
_entity_poly.type
_entity_poly.pdbx_seq_one_letter_code
_entity_poly.pdbx_strand_id
1 'polypeptide(L)'
;MLLSIKNVSKKYNNGTNALNNISFDVEKGEFISVIGPSGSGKSTLLRSINKMIDISQGSILFEDKNIESLKKTQIELVRREIGMIFQSYNLVERLTVIENVLHGRLGYKSVIAGILGIYSEEEKKEAFNFLEKVNMTKYAYRKCNELSGGQKQRVGIARAIMQKPKLLLCDEPIASLDPKTAENIMDYLKKIVTELKITCIVNLHQVD
;
A
#
# COMPACT_ATOMS: atom_id res chain seq x y z
N MET A 1 15.39 -10.16 8.58
CA MET A 1 13.96 -10.43 8.35
C MET A 1 13.17 -9.14 8.52
N LEU A 2 12.21 -8.81 7.64
CA LEU A 2 11.37 -7.63 7.78
C LEU A 2 9.98 -7.99 8.33
N LEU A 3 9.36 -9.07 7.80
CA LEU A 3 8.05 -9.53 8.18
C LEU A 3 8.09 -11.03 8.45
N SER A 4 7.44 -11.48 9.53
CA SER A 4 7.25 -12.91 9.82
C SER A 4 5.80 -13.18 10.16
N ILE A 5 5.20 -14.10 9.47
CA ILE A 5 3.82 -14.54 9.65
C ILE A 5 3.85 -15.97 10.17
N LYS A 6 3.25 -16.21 11.35
CA LYS A 6 3.32 -17.48 12.04
C LYS A 6 1.93 -18.00 12.38
N ASN A 7 1.54 -19.10 11.73
CA ASN A 7 0.28 -19.84 11.98
C ASN A 7 -0.97 -18.93 11.94
N VAL A 8 -0.98 -17.93 11.05
CA VAL A 8 -2.04 -16.94 10.98
C VAL A 8 -3.31 -17.54 10.40
N SER A 9 -4.39 -17.41 11.15
CA SER A 9 -5.74 -17.82 10.73
C SER A 9 -6.72 -16.66 10.94
N LYS A 10 -7.68 -16.53 10.02
CA LYS A 10 -8.78 -15.57 10.13
C LYS A 10 -10.11 -16.22 9.83
N LYS A 11 -10.99 -16.20 10.83
CA LYS A 11 -12.39 -16.61 10.70
C LYS A 11 -13.28 -15.40 10.94
N TYR A 12 -14.18 -15.13 10.00
CA TYR A 12 -15.18 -14.07 10.13
C TYR A 12 -16.42 -14.54 10.93
N ASN A 13 -17.20 -13.61 11.46
CA ASN A 13 -18.40 -13.90 12.26
C ASN A 13 -19.46 -14.70 11.50
N ASN A 14 -19.48 -14.59 10.17
CA ASN A 14 -20.38 -15.39 9.30
C ASN A 14 -19.89 -16.83 9.09
N GLY A 15 -18.84 -17.26 9.77
CA GLY A 15 -18.27 -18.61 9.67
C GLY A 15 -17.21 -18.80 8.58
N THR A 16 -16.99 -17.83 7.69
CA THR A 16 -16.00 -17.93 6.60
C THR A 16 -14.58 -17.98 7.15
N ASN A 17 -13.81 -19.02 6.80
CA ASN A 17 -12.39 -19.13 7.07
C ASN A 17 -11.62 -18.48 5.90
N ALA A 18 -11.17 -17.26 6.09
CA ALA A 18 -10.45 -16.50 5.05
C ALA A 18 -8.95 -16.80 5.02
N LEU A 19 -8.34 -17.07 6.17
CA LEU A 19 -6.95 -17.51 6.30
C LEU A 19 -6.92 -18.78 7.16
N ASN A 20 -6.09 -19.74 6.78
CA ASN A 20 -5.97 -21.01 7.50
C ASN A 20 -4.49 -21.39 7.66
N ASN A 21 -3.96 -21.18 8.87
CA ASN A 21 -2.60 -21.58 9.27
C ASN A 21 -1.49 -21.10 8.33
N ILE A 22 -1.54 -19.83 7.93
CA ILE A 22 -0.56 -19.25 7.00
C ILE A 22 0.73 -18.93 7.75
N SER A 23 1.88 -19.40 7.21
CA SER A 23 3.21 -19.10 7.74
C SER A 23 4.20 -18.86 6.62
N PHE A 24 4.92 -17.73 6.66
CA PHE A 24 6.05 -17.42 5.79
C PHE A 24 6.80 -16.20 6.34
N ASP A 25 8.03 -16.05 5.89
CA ASP A 25 8.93 -14.94 6.24
C ASP A 25 9.24 -14.13 5.00
N VAL A 26 9.55 -12.84 5.20
CA VAL A 26 9.92 -11.89 4.15
C VAL A 26 11.17 -11.13 4.56
N GLU A 27 12.19 -11.20 3.73
CA GLU A 27 13.42 -10.45 3.92
C GLU A 27 13.34 -9.01 3.38
N LYS A 28 14.25 -8.15 3.84
CA LYS A 28 14.30 -6.77 3.33
C LYS A 28 14.68 -6.74 1.85
N GLY A 29 13.91 -5.98 1.07
CA GLY A 29 14.15 -5.81 -0.37
C GLY A 29 13.54 -6.89 -1.25
N GLU A 30 12.83 -7.89 -0.71
CA GLU A 30 12.13 -8.90 -1.50
C GLU A 30 10.91 -8.32 -2.22
N PHE A 31 10.64 -8.88 -3.40
CA PHE A 31 9.40 -8.66 -4.16
C PHE A 31 8.64 -9.97 -4.25
N ILE A 32 7.54 -10.08 -3.49
CA ILE A 32 6.74 -11.30 -3.37
C ILE A 32 5.40 -11.12 -4.08
N SER A 33 5.04 -12.09 -4.91
CA SER A 33 3.72 -12.16 -5.54
C SER A 33 2.87 -13.25 -4.88
N VAL A 34 1.70 -12.86 -4.38
CA VAL A 34 0.68 -13.77 -3.83
C VAL A 34 -0.36 -13.99 -4.92
N ILE A 35 -0.41 -15.22 -5.46
CA ILE A 35 -1.26 -15.57 -6.60
C ILE A 35 -2.34 -16.56 -6.13
N GLY A 36 -3.55 -16.43 -6.66
CA GLY A 36 -4.64 -17.34 -6.39
C GLY A 36 -6.00 -16.80 -6.87
N PRO A 37 -7.04 -17.65 -6.87
CA PRO A 37 -8.37 -17.25 -7.34
C PRO A 37 -9.01 -16.15 -6.48
N SER A 38 -10.08 -15.55 -7.00
CA SER A 38 -10.88 -14.60 -6.21
C SER A 38 -11.44 -15.29 -4.97
N GLY A 39 -11.48 -14.57 -3.85
CA GLY A 39 -11.98 -15.12 -2.57
C GLY A 39 -11.00 -16.03 -1.81
N SER A 40 -9.79 -16.30 -2.30
CA SER A 40 -8.80 -17.15 -1.61
C SER A 40 -8.14 -16.50 -0.37
N GLY A 41 -8.54 -15.31 0.04
CA GLY A 41 -8.04 -14.64 1.25
C GLY A 41 -6.86 -13.68 1.05
N LYS A 42 -6.38 -13.46 -0.18
CA LYS A 42 -5.22 -12.60 -0.48
C LYS A 42 -5.35 -11.19 0.11
N SER A 43 -6.46 -10.51 -0.16
CA SER A 43 -6.74 -9.17 0.40
C SER A 43 -6.88 -9.18 1.93
N THR A 44 -7.45 -10.26 2.49
CA THR A 44 -7.52 -10.45 3.94
C THR A 44 -6.12 -10.53 4.55
N LEU A 45 -5.20 -11.27 3.91
CA LEU A 45 -3.81 -11.39 4.35
C LEU A 45 -3.12 -10.01 4.38
N LEU A 46 -3.14 -9.26 3.27
CA LEU A 46 -2.52 -7.94 3.21
C LEU A 46 -3.11 -6.97 4.25
N ARG A 47 -4.43 -6.96 4.39
CA ARG A 47 -5.11 -6.12 5.38
C ARG A 47 -4.82 -6.54 6.82
N SER A 48 -4.57 -7.82 7.07
CA SER A 48 -4.13 -8.30 8.39
C SER A 48 -2.70 -7.85 8.70
N ILE A 49 -1.78 -7.90 7.72
CA ILE A 49 -0.40 -7.41 7.87
C ILE A 49 -0.40 -5.91 8.25
N ASN A 50 -1.27 -5.10 7.64
CA ASN A 50 -1.41 -3.68 7.99
C ASN A 50 -2.33 -3.42 9.19
N LYS A 51 -2.73 -4.48 9.92
CA LYS A 51 -3.63 -4.40 11.09
C LYS A 51 -4.95 -3.66 10.81
N MET A 52 -5.42 -3.68 9.57
CA MET A 52 -6.77 -3.19 9.19
C MET A 52 -7.85 -4.23 9.52
N ILE A 53 -7.46 -5.50 9.61
CA ILE A 53 -8.28 -6.64 10.01
C ILE A 53 -7.53 -7.38 11.09
N ASP A 54 -8.20 -7.70 12.20
CA ASP A 54 -7.64 -8.52 13.27
C ASP A 54 -7.63 -9.99 12.85
N ILE A 55 -6.54 -10.69 13.13
CA ILE A 55 -6.45 -12.15 12.96
C ILE A 55 -7.20 -12.87 14.08
N SER A 56 -7.58 -14.13 13.86
CA SER A 56 -8.23 -14.97 14.88
C SER A 56 -7.21 -15.77 15.69
N GLN A 57 -6.10 -16.20 15.06
CA GLN A 57 -5.03 -16.97 15.69
C GLN A 57 -3.69 -16.68 14.99
N GLY A 58 -2.59 -17.02 15.66
CA GLY A 58 -1.24 -16.83 15.15
C GLY A 58 -0.63 -15.50 15.56
N SER A 59 0.44 -15.10 14.88
CA SER A 59 1.12 -13.81 15.11
C SER A 59 1.72 -13.26 13.84
N ILE A 60 1.79 -11.93 13.74
CA ILE A 60 2.45 -11.19 12.67
C ILE A 60 3.51 -10.31 13.32
N LEU A 61 4.78 -10.53 12.94
CA LEU A 61 5.91 -9.74 13.42
C LEU A 61 6.41 -8.84 12.31
N PHE A 62 6.50 -7.55 12.58
CA PHE A 62 7.12 -6.56 11.70
C PHE A 62 8.35 -5.97 12.40
N GLU A 63 9.54 -6.16 11.85
CA GLU A 63 10.83 -5.84 12.49
C GLU A 63 10.87 -6.33 13.94
N ASP A 64 10.59 -7.62 14.12
CA ASP A 64 10.57 -8.35 15.41
C ASP A 64 9.51 -7.88 16.43
N LYS A 65 8.67 -6.89 16.06
CA LYS A 65 7.54 -6.43 16.89
C LYS A 65 6.28 -7.20 16.53
N ASN A 66 5.70 -7.90 17.48
CA ASN A 66 4.41 -8.55 17.30
C ASN A 66 3.29 -7.49 17.23
N ILE A 67 2.73 -7.27 16.04
CA ILE A 67 1.73 -6.22 15.80
C ILE A 67 0.39 -6.50 16.51
N GLU A 68 0.10 -7.77 16.86
CA GLU A 68 -1.12 -8.13 17.58
C GLU A 68 -1.15 -7.63 19.02
N SER A 69 0.02 -7.47 19.65
CA SER A 69 0.18 -7.00 21.03
C SER A 69 0.31 -5.48 21.16
N LEU A 70 0.38 -4.75 20.05
CA LEU A 70 0.62 -3.31 20.06
C LEU A 70 -0.63 -2.51 20.43
N LYS A 71 -0.42 -1.43 21.19
CA LYS A 71 -1.46 -0.41 21.44
C LYS A 71 -1.71 0.42 20.19
N LYS A 72 -2.88 1.05 20.09
CA LYS A 72 -3.31 1.85 18.93
C LYS A 72 -2.25 2.86 18.46
N THR A 73 -1.63 3.60 19.37
CA THR A 73 -0.57 4.57 19.04
C THR A 73 0.68 3.92 18.43
N GLN A 74 1.04 2.73 18.89
CA GLN A 74 2.17 1.97 18.36
C GLN A 74 1.84 1.38 16.97
N ILE A 75 0.59 0.93 16.75
CA ILE A 75 0.12 0.48 15.43
C ILE A 75 0.17 1.64 14.42
N GLU A 76 -0.17 2.86 14.81
CA GLU A 76 -0.04 4.05 13.94
C GLU A 76 1.41 4.28 13.51
N LEU A 77 2.38 4.07 14.41
CA LEU A 77 3.81 4.15 14.05
C LEU A 77 4.22 3.05 13.08
N VAL A 78 3.78 1.80 13.29
CA VAL A 78 4.04 0.69 12.35
C VAL A 78 3.42 0.99 10.98
N ARG A 79 2.19 1.49 10.94
CA ARG A 79 1.52 1.86 9.69
C ARG A 79 2.22 2.97 8.90
N ARG A 80 3.03 3.82 9.54
CA ARG A 80 3.87 4.80 8.83
C ARG A 80 4.96 4.11 7.99
N GLU A 81 5.38 2.92 8.40
CA GLU A 81 6.42 2.13 7.74
C GLU A 81 5.85 1.12 6.74
N ILE A 82 4.52 0.97 6.68
CA ILE A 82 3.82 0.07 5.75
C ILE A 82 2.94 0.90 4.81
N GLY A 83 3.35 1.04 3.56
CA GLY A 83 2.53 1.66 2.52
C GLY A 83 1.50 0.68 1.97
N MET A 84 0.35 1.18 1.50
CA MET A 84 -0.67 0.34 0.90
C MET A 84 -1.23 0.96 -0.38
N ILE A 85 -1.24 0.16 -1.45
CA ILE A 85 -1.90 0.44 -2.72
C ILE A 85 -3.16 -0.41 -2.76
N PHE A 86 -4.30 0.22 -2.99
CA PHE A 86 -5.62 -0.41 -2.97
C PHE A 86 -6.14 -0.62 -4.39
N GLN A 87 -6.96 -1.63 -4.58
CA GLN A 87 -7.66 -1.92 -5.83
C GLN A 87 -8.53 -0.75 -6.31
N SER A 88 -9.22 -0.05 -5.39
CA SER A 88 -10.10 1.09 -5.68
C SER A 88 -9.40 2.45 -5.61
N TYR A 89 -8.08 2.50 -5.73
CA TYR A 89 -7.20 3.68 -5.68
C TYR A 89 -7.25 4.46 -4.36
N ASN A 90 -8.40 4.57 -3.70
CA ASN A 90 -8.69 5.32 -2.47
C ASN A 90 -8.17 6.76 -2.50
N LEU A 91 -8.26 7.42 -3.65
CA LEU A 91 -7.92 8.83 -3.81
C LEU A 91 -9.08 9.71 -3.34
N VAL A 92 -8.75 10.88 -2.81
CA VAL A 92 -9.74 11.93 -2.54
C VAL A 92 -10.03 12.65 -3.84
N GLU A 93 -11.11 12.28 -4.52
CA GLU A 93 -11.40 12.67 -5.90
C GLU A 93 -11.51 14.18 -6.12
N ARG A 94 -11.99 14.93 -5.12
CA ARG A 94 -12.12 16.39 -5.16
C ARG A 94 -10.79 17.17 -5.06
N LEU A 95 -9.74 16.49 -4.59
CA LEU A 95 -8.42 17.06 -4.44
C LEU A 95 -7.59 16.87 -5.72
N THR A 96 -6.57 17.69 -5.86
CA THR A 96 -5.60 17.59 -6.95
C THR A 96 -4.69 16.37 -6.77
N VAL A 97 -4.01 16.02 -7.85
CA VAL A 97 -3.02 14.93 -7.86
C VAL A 97 -1.92 15.16 -6.82
N ILE A 98 -1.34 16.38 -6.79
CA ILE A 98 -0.27 16.71 -5.85
C ILE A 98 -0.73 16.64 -4.39
N GLU A 99 -1.94 17.11 -4.08
CA GLU A 99 -2.52 17.02 -2.74
C GLU A 99 -2.71 15.56 -2.31
N ASN A 100 -3.22 14.70 -3.21
CA ASN A 100 -3.33 13.26 -2.93
C ASN A 100 -1.97 12.60 -2.65
N VAL A 101 -0.90 12.96 -3.39
CA VAL A 101 0.45 12.44 -3.13
C VAL A 101 0.96 12.93 -1.78
N LEU A 102 0.81 14.22 -1.47
CA LEU A 102 1.20 14.80 -0.18
C LEU A 102 0.49 14.16 1.01
N HIS A 103 -0.72 13.61 0.84
CA HIS A 103 -1.42 12.84 1.88
C HIS A 103 -0.62 11.60 2.34
N GLY A 104 0.34 11.10 1.57
CA GLY A 104 1.28 10.08 2.03
C GLY A 104 2.09 10.51 3.27
N ARG A 105 2.22 11.83 3.53
CA ARG A 105 2.90 12.38 4.71
C ARG A 105 2.01 12.65 5.91
N LEU A 106 0.69 12.47 5.79
CA LEU A 106 -0.26 12.78 6.88
C LEU A 106 0.07 12.06 8.19
N GLY A 107 0.52 10.81 8.12
CA GLY A 107 0.93 10.05 9.30
C GLY A 107 2.06 10.68 10.12
N TYR A 108 2.80 11.63 9.56
CA TYR A 108 3.93 12.32 10.19
C TYR A 108 3.58 13.75 10.63
N LYS A 109 2.35 14.21 10.37
CA LYS A 109 1.89 15.56 10.70
C LYS A 109 1.16 15.59 12.04
N SER A 110 1.17 16.76 12.69
CA SER A 110 0.20 17.03 13.75
C SER A 110 -1.21 17.10 13.17
N VAL A 111 -2.22 16.87 13.98
CA VAL A 111 -3.63 16.90 13.55
C VAL A 111 -3.97 18.24 12.88
N ILE A 112 -3.53 19.37 13.47
CA ILE A 112 -3.78 20.72 12.94
C ILE A 112 -3.11 20.90 11.58
N ALA A 113 -1.82 20.56 11.46
CA ALA A 113 -1.09 20.67 10.19
C ALA A 113 -1.69 19.78 9.09
N GLY A 114 -2.17 18.59 9.46
CA GLY A 114 -2.84 17.68 8.53
C GLY A 114 -4.18 18.23 8.02
N ILE A 115 -5.01 18.79 8.90
CA ILE A 115 -6.29 19.40 8.53
C ILE A 115 -6.09 20.63 7.64
N LEU A 116 -5.11 21.48 7.94
CA LEU A 116 -4.80 22.68 7.18
C LEU A 116 -3.99 22.41 5.91
N GLY A 117 -3.60 21.17 5.64
CA GLY A 117 -2.80 20.82 4.46
C GLY A 117 -1.43 21.50 4.44
N ILE A 118 -0.79 21.68 5.60
CA ILE A 118 0.50 22.35 5.71
C ILE A 118 1.62 21.37 5.41
N TYR A 119 2.29 21.57 4.28
CA TYR A 119 3.44 20.78 3.83
C TYR A 119 4.65 21.67 3.59
N SER A 120 5.86 21.19 3.92
CA SER A 120 7.09 21.92 3.67
C SER A 120 7.43 21.98 2.17
N GLU A 121 8.31 22.88 1.77
CA GLU A 121 8.76 22.97 0.37
C GLU A 121 9.53 21.70 -0.05
N GLU A 122 10.25 21.07 0.89
CA GLU A 122 10.93 19.79 0.66
C GLU A 122 9.93 18.68 0.38
N GLU A 123 8.82 18.61 1.15
CA GLU A 123 7.75 17.61 0.91
C GLU A 123 7.06 17.83 -0.44
N LYS A 124 6.80 19.09 -0.81
CA LYS A 124 6.24 19.42 -2.13
C LYS A 124 7.19 19.02 -3.27
N LYS A 125 8.47 19.35 -3.14
CA LYS A 125 9.50 18.96 -4.13
C LYS A 125 9.60 17.45 -4.25
N GLU A 126 9.57 16.74 -3.14
CA GLU A 126 9.61 15.26 -3.12
C GLU A 126 8.37 14.66 -3.77
N ALA A 127 7.17 15.22 -3.52
CA ALA A 127 5.95 14.79 -4.18
C ALA A 127 6.03 14.96 -5.71
N PHE A 128 6.60 16.07 -6.20
CA PHE A 128 6.85 16.25 -7.63
C PHE A 128 7.83 15.21 -8.18
N ASN A 129 8.90 14.88 -7.46
CA ASN A 129 9.86 13.84 -7.88
C ASN A 129 9.18 12.47 -8.00
N PHE A 130 8.25 12.13 -7.08
CA PHE A 130 7.49 10.88 -7.20
C PHE A 130 6.46 10.93 -8.33
N LEU A 131 5.84 12.07 -8.60
CA LEU A 131 4.97 12.25 -9.77
C LEU A 131 5.74 12.10 -11.08
N GLU A 132 6.99 12.55 -11.15
CA GLU A 132 7.86 12.36 -12.31
C GLU A 132 8.13 10.87 -12.55
N LYS A 133 8.48 10.10 -11.49
CA LYS A 133 8.74 8.65 -11.58
C LYS A 133 7.55 7.86 -12.14
N VAL A 134 6.32 8.34 -11.96
CA VAL A 134 5.10 7.71 -12.49
C VAL A 134 4.52 8.43 -13.71
N ASN A 135 5.26 9.37 -14.32
CA ASN A 135 4.84 10.18 -15.48
C ASN A 135 3.51 10.93 -15.26
N MET A 136 3.32 11.54 -14.08
CA MET A 136 2.12 12.27 -13.71
C MET A 136 2.33 13.76 -13.45
N THR A 137 3.56 14.29 -13.65
CA THR A 137 3.91 15.69 -13.34
C THR A 137 3.00 16.70 -14.05
N LYS A 138 2.68 16.48 -15.32
CA LYS A 138 1.79 17.37 -16.10
C LYS A 138 0.35 17.43 -15.58
N TYR A 139 -0.04 16.49 -14.73
CA TYR A 139 -1.36 16.41 -14.12
C TYR A 139 -1.37 16.88 -12.66
N ALA A 140 -0.24 17.37 -12.11
CA ALA A 140 -0.07 17.64 -10.68
C ALA A 140 -1.21 18.48 -10.08
N TYR A 141 -1.70 19.47 -10.80
CA TYR A 141 -2.77 20.38 -10.35
C TYR A 141 -4.16 20.02 -10.86
N ARG A 142 -4.30 18.91 -11.60
CA ARG A 142 -5.61 18.40 -12.05
C ARG A 142 -6.30 17.65 -10.91
N LYS A 143 -7.63 17.72 -10.82
CA LYS A 143 -8.43 16.96 -9.85
C LYS A 143 -8.42 15.47 -10.18
N CYS A 144 -8.42 14.62 -9.14
CA CYS A 144 -8.34 13.18 -9.34
C CYS A 144 -9.60 12.56 -9.97
N ASN A 145 -10.78 13.19 -9.86
CA ASN A 145 -11.98 12.74 -10.56
C ASN A 145 -11.90 12.84 -12.09
N GLU A 146 -11.00 13.69 -12.62
CA GLU A 146 -10.77 13.88 -14.05
C GLU A 146 -9.77 12.88 -14.67
N LEU A 147 -9.25 11.96 -13.88
CA LEU A 147 -8.21 11.03 -14.29
C LEU A 147 -8.80 9.69 -14.76
N SER A 148 -8.14 9.05 -15.74
CA SER A 148 -8.40 7.65 -16.10
C SER A 148 -7.99 6.70 -14.96
N GLY A 149 -8.47 5.44 -15.00
CA GLY A 149 -8.13 4.42 -14.00
C GLY A 149 -6.63 4.20 -13.84
N GLY A 150 -5.90 4.05 -14.96
CA GLY A 150 -4.43 3.90 -14.91
C GLY A 150 -3.71 5.15 -14.39
N GLN A 151 -4.23 6.35 -14.64
CA GLN A 151 -3.71 7.58 -14.05
C GLN A 151 -3.97 7.64 -12.54
N LYS A 152 -5.18 7.29 -12.09
CA LYS A 152 -5.52 7.18 -10.65
C LYS A 152 -4.60 6.19 -9.94
N GLN A 153 -4.31 5.05 -10.57
CA GLN A 153 -3.40 4.04 -10.02
C GLN A 153 -1.97 4.58 -9.84
N ARG A 154 -1.45 5.30 -10.84
CA ARG A 154 -0.12 5.94 -10.73
C ARG A 154 -0.06 6.96 -9.60
N VAL A 155 -1.10 7.74 -9.39
CA VAL A 155 -1.21 8.65 -8.23
C VAL A 155 -1.25 7.88 -6.92
N GLY A 156 -1.99 6.76 -6.86
CA GLY A 156 -2.02 5.87 -5.70
C GLY A 156 -0.64 5.30 -5.34
N ILE A 157 0.14 4.91 -6.35
CA ILE A 157 1.54 4.46 -6.18
C ILE A 157 2.39 5.61 -5.62
N ALA A 158 2.37 6.79 -6.26
CA ALA A 158 3.15 7.95 -5.81
C ALA A 158 2.82 8.34 -4.36
N ARG A 159 1.53 8.32 -3.98
CA ARG A 159 1.09 8.56 -2.60
C ARG A 159 1.63 7.53 -1.61
N ALA A 160 1.58 6.25 -1.97
CA ALA A 160 2.07 5.19 -1.09
C ALA A 160 3.59 5.29 -0.86
N ILE A 161 4.35 5.66 -1.91
CA ILE A 161 5.80 5.83 -1.83
C ILE A 161 6.19 7.11 -1.09
N MET A 162 5.39 8.17 -1.21
CA MET A 162 5.57 9.43 -0.48
C MET A 162 5.61 9.21 1.04
N GLN A 163 5.00 8.15 1.52
CA GLN A 163 5.06 7.72 2.92
C GLN A 163 6.47 7.25 3.33
N LYS A 164 7.36 6.89 2.38
CA LYS A 164 8.68 6.26 2.58
C LYS A 164 8.58 4.94 3.34
N PRO A 165 7.78 3.99 2.86
CA PRO A 165 7.56 2.74 3.58
C PRO A 165 8.76 1.81 3.48
N LYS A 166 8.94 0.93 4.48
CA LYS A 166 9.84 -0.22 4.42
C LYS A 166 9.19 -1.41 3.71
N LEU A 167 7.86 -1.53 3.85
CA LEU A 167 7.03 -2.56 3.23
C LEU A 167 5.91 -1.90 2.44
N LEU A 168 5.74 -2.30 1.18
CA LEU A 168 4.64 -1.89 0.32
C LEU A 168 3.71 -3.07 0.08
N LEU A 169 2.45 -2.92 0.43
CA LEU A 169 1.40 -3.91 0.21
C LEU A 169 0.53 -3.45 -0.96
N CYS A 170 0.40 -4.28 -1.99
CA CYS A 170 -0.37 -3.97 -3.20
C CYS A 170 -1.55 -4.93 -3.33
N ASP A 171 -2.73 -4.45 -3.02
CA ASP A 171 -3.97 -5.23 -3.08
C ASP A 171 -4.59 -5.09 -4.48
N GLU A 172 -4.28 -6.03 -5.38
CA GLU A 172 -4.76 -6.08 -6.77
C GLU A 172 -4.54 -4.77 -7.57
N PRO A 173 -3.30 -4.29 -7.67
CA PRO A 173 -3.00 -2.96 -8.20
C PRO A 173 -3.35 -2.78 -9.69
N ILE A 174 -3.71 -3.84 -10.41
CA ILE A 174 -3.97 -3.84 -11.86
C ILE A 174 -5.34 -4.41 -12.24
N ALA A 175 -6.17 -4.83 -11.28
CA ALA A 175 -7.40 -5.61 -11.53
C ALA A 175 -8.45 -4.93 -12.42
N SER A 176 -8.45 -3.60 -12.54
CA SER A 176 -9.45 -2.84 -13.29
C SER A 176 -8.85 -2.13 -14.52
N LEU A 177 -7.70 -2.60 -15.00
CA LEU A 177 -6.94 -1.96 -16.07
C LEU A 177 -6.86 -2.87 -17.30
N ASP A 178 -6.77 -2.24 -18.48
CA ASP A 178 -6.45 -2.98 -19.70
C ASP A 178 -5.04 -3.59 -19.63
N PRO A 179 -4.76 -4.69 -20.37
CA PRO A 179 -3.51 -5.43 -20.26
C PRO A 179 -2.25 -4.58 -20.43
N LYS A 180 -2.24 -3.67 -21.39
CA LYS A 180 -1.08 -2.80 -21.67
C LYS A 180 -0.83 -1.81 -20.55
N THR A 181 -1.90 -1.23 -19.99
CA THR A 181 -1.80 -0.33 -18.84
C THR A 181 -1.37 -1.09 -17.60
N ALA A 182 -1.88 -2.31 -17.39
CA ALA A 182 -1.51 -3.19 -16.29
C ALA A 182 -0.02 -3.52 -16.30
N GLU A 183 0.54 -3.92 -17.43
CA GLU A 183 1.97 -4.17 -17.64
C GLU A 183 2.80 -2.93 -17.25
N ASN A 184 2.48 -1.78 -17.83
CA ASN A 184 3.16 -0.52 -17.50
C ASN A 184 3.13 -0.18 -16.01
N ILE A 185 2.00 -0.41 -15.32
CA ILE A 185 1.87 -0.15 -13.88
C ILE A 185 2.79 -1.10 -13.08
N MET A 186 2.85 -2.38 -13.45
CA MET A 186 3.72 -3.35 -12.79
C MET A 186 5.21 -3.00 -13.01
N ASP A 187 5.59 -2.54 -14.21
CA ASP A 187 6.94 -2.09 -14.50
C ASP A 187 7.34 -0.87 -13.66
N TYR A 188 6.46 0.14 -13.55
CA TYR A 188 6.69 1.28 -12.68
C TYR A 188 6.85 0.85 -11.23
N LEU A 189 5.96 -0.01 -10.75
CA LEU A 189 6.00 -0.50 -9.37
C LEU A 189 7.33 -1.23 -9.09
N LYS A 190 7.70 -2.20 -9.96
CA LYS A 190 8.93 -2.97 -9.83
C LYS A 190 10.18 -2.08 -9.88
N LYS A 191 10.23 -1.15 -10.84
CA LYS A 191 11.35 -0.20 -10.96
C LYS A 191 11.52 0.63 -9.69
N ILE A 192 10.43 1.25 -9.20
CA ILE A 192 10.48 2.13 -8.04
C ILE A 192 10.84 1.37 -6.77
N VAL A 193 10.25 0.19 -6.55
CA VAL A 193 10.54 -0.66 -5.39
C VAL A 193 12.00 -1.07 -5.36
N THR A 194 12.57 -1.43 -6.53
CA THR A 194 13.99 -1.80 -6.65
C THR A 194 14.91 -0.59 -6.40
N GLU A 195 14.64 0.56 -7.03
CA GLU A 195 15.42 1.79 -6.85
C GLU A 195 15.44 2.27 -5.40
N LEU A 196 14.31 2.20 -4.72
CA LEU A 196 14.16 2.67 -3.34
C LEU A 196 14.45 1.58 -2.30
N LYS A 197 14.77 0.35 -2.72
CA LYS A 197 15.03 -0.81 -1.86
C LYS A 197 13.87 -1.10 -0.89
N ILE A 198 12.63 -0.93 -1.37
CA ILE A 198 11.40 -1.20 -0.60
C ILE A 198 11.07 -2.69 -0.74
N THR A 199 10.70 -3.34 0.36
CA THR A 199 10.11 -4.69 0.31
C THR A 199 8.68 -4.60 -0.20
N CYS A 200 8.26 -5.51 -1.08
CA CYS A 200 6.93 -5.43 -1.70
C CYS A 200 6.20 -6.77 -1.68
N ILE A 201 4.94 -6.75 -1.29
CA ILE A 201 4.03 -7.90 -1.42
C ILE A 201 2.87 -7.47 -2.32
N VAL A 202 2.68 -8.17 -3.43
CA VAL A 202 1.64 -7.88 -4.43
C VAL A 202 0.67 -9.04 -4.53
N ASN A 203 -0.62 -8.75 -4.36
CA ASN A 203 -1.68 -9.70 -4.70
C ASN A 203 -2.00 -9.61 -6.19
N LEU A 204 -1.99 -10.74 -6.86
CA LEU A 204 -2.38 -10.86 -8.26
C LEU A 204 -3.47 -11.91 -8.40
N HIS A 205 -4.38 -11.70 -9.35
CA HIS A 205 -5.23 -12.78 -9.83
C HIS A 205 -4.41 -13.74 -10.69
N GLN A 206 -4.79 -15.01 -10.67
CA GLN A 206 -4.29 -15.95 -11.66
C GLN A 206 -4.79 -15.47 -13.02
N VAL A 207 -3.87 -15.09 -13.89
CA VAL A 207 -4.17 -14.85 -15.31
C VAL A 207 -3.99 -16.23 -15.96
N ASP A 208 -5.12 -16.80 -16.40
CA ASP A 208 -5.09 -18.01 -17.24
C ASP A 208 -4.48 -17.66 -18.60
#